data_85b939eac278ee064fb87a4e45b3d9e7
#
_entry.id   85b939eac278ee064fb87a4e45b3d9e7
#
_cell.length_a   1.000
_cell.length_b   1.000
_cell.length_c   1.000
_cell.angle_alpha   90.00
_cell.angle_beta   90.00
_cell.angle_gamma   90.00
#
_symmetry.space_group_name_H-M   'P 1'
#
loop_
_entity.id
_entity.type
_entity.pdbx_description
1 polymer ?
#
loop_
_entity_poly.entity_id
_entity_poly.type
_entity_poly.pdbx_seq_one_letter_code
_entity_poly.pdbx_strand_id
1 'polypeptide(L)'
;MATRLTTRRAFLRSTSIGGVTALSGGLGFLSRLPRVSVVEASVSAGDVRFGEGIEPLVRLIEETPRKQLLERVANAIHGGRSYRDVLAALLLAGVRNVQPRPSVGFKFHCVLVVNSCHLASLTGPEEDRWLPIFWALDYFKSSQADEAGRSGWRMQPVNESLVPDAEHSRAMFVEAMDQWDVDKADAATAGLVRTAGATDVFNLFAQYAARDYRSIGHKAIYLANSWRTLQVIGWEFAEPVMRSLAFALLNHADEPNPSNSDLEADRPWRQNAELLDRMPENWLSGTRDDAVPEHLFDAFRTGSPLAAAETAADALSHGVGPQSVWDGVFVGAGELLMRQPGIIGLHGLTTANAMYYLWRNAADDRLRRHLLLQACSFQPMFRDSAKGRGSLGDTLVGDLNPIPIESGNDAVGEI
;
A
#
# COMPACT_ATOMS: atom_id res chain seq x y z
N MET A 1 -23.26 -34.10 -2.08
CA MET A 1 -23.09 -33.13 -3.18
C MET A 1 -21.68 -32.59 -3.04
N ALA A 2 -20.74 -33.07 -3.84
CA ALA A 2 -19.33 -32.68 -3.72
C ALA A 2 -19.14 -31.29 -4.31
N THR A 3 -18.84 -30.32 -3.45
CA THR A 3 -18.41 -28.96 -3.86
C THR A 3 -17.04 -29.10 -4.53
N ARG A 4 -16.96 -28.90 -5.83
CA ARG A 4 -15.69 -28.83 -6.56
C ARG A 4 -14.90 -27.64 -6.00
N LEU A 5 -13.85 -27.92 -5.24
CA LEU A 5 -12.85 -26.93 -4.84
C LEU A 5 -12.17 -26.40 -6.11
N THR A 6 -12.37 -25.12 -6.37
CA THR A 6 -11.74 -24.43 -7.48
C THR A 6 -10.27 -24.21 -7.12
N THR A 7 -9.35 -24.67 -7.95
CA THR A 7 -7.91 -24.40 -7.78
C THR A 7 -7.66 -22.89 -7.82
N ARG A 8 -6.59 -22.40 -7.15
CA ARG A 8 -6.17 -20.98 -7.15
C ARG A 8 -6.12 -20.40 -8.59
N ARG A 9 -5.71 -21.21 -9.57
CA ARG A 9 -5.70 -20.87 -11.00
C ARG A 9 -7.12 -20.71 -11.56
N ALA A 10 -8.05 -21.58 -11.15
CA ALA A 10 -9.46 -21.48 -11.55
C ALA A 10 -10.16 -20.30 -10.86
N PHE A 11 -9.81 -20.00 -9.59
CA PHE A 11 -10.30 -18.83 -8.87
C PHE A 11 -9.81 -17.51 -9.51
N LEU A 12 -8.51 -17.37 -9.80
CA LEU A 12 -7.97 -16.21 -10.49
C LEU A 12 -8.54 -16.04 -11.90
N ARG A 13 -8.77 -17.15 -12.62
CA ARG A 13 -9.45 -17.12 -13.93
C ARG A 13 -10.93 -16.77 -13.79
N SER A 14 -11.64 -17.28 -12.79
CA SER A 14 -13.06 -17.01 -12.63
C SER A 14 -13.35 -15.60 -12.10
N THR A 15 -12.52 -15.07 -11.20
CA THR A 15 -12.69 -13.69 -10.69
C THR A 15 -12.23 -12.62 -11.67
N SER A 16 -11.15 -12.86 -12.41
CA SER A 16 -10.72 -11.95 -13.47
C SER A 16 -11.59 -12.05 -14.74
N ILE A 17 -12.02 -13.24 -15.11
CA ILE A 17 -12.89 -13.45 -16.28
C ILE A 17 -14.31 -12.92 -16.01
N GLY A 18 -14.86 -13.09 -14.82
CA GLY A 18 -16.21 -12.60 -14.49
C GLY A 18 -16.37 -11.08 -14.59
N GLY A 19 -15.33 -10.32 -14.20
CA GLY A 19 -15.33 -8.86 -14.28
C GLY A 19 -15.04 -8.31 -15.68
N VAL A 20 -14.15 -8.96 -16.44
CA VAL A 20 -13.65 -8.49 -17.74
C VAL A 20 -14.48 -9.01 -18.91
N THR A 21 -15.02 -10.24 -18.82
CA THR A 21 -15.86 -10.82 -19.91
C THR A 21 -17.23 -10.17 -20.04
N ALA A 22 -17.76 -9.57 -18.97
CA ALA A 22 -19.02 -8.82 -19.07
C ALA A 22 -18.92 -7.54 -19.94
N LEU A 23 -17.68 -7.11 -20.27
CA LEU A 23 -17.41 -5.80 -20.87
C LEU A 23 -16.69 -5.84 -22.24
N SER A 24 -16.03 -6.94 -22.61
CA SER A 24 -15.11 -6.95 -23.76
C SER A 24 -15.20 -8.16 -24.69
N GLY A 25 -16.32 -8.79 -24.88
CA GLY A 25 -16.51 -9.75 -25.96
C GLY A 25 -15.51 -10.91 -26.11
N GLY A 26 -14.80 -11.27 -25.03
CA GLY A 26 -13.89 -12.41 -24.98
C GLY A 26 -12.40 -12.04 -24.85
N LEU A 27 -11.70 -12.70 -23.92
CA LEU A 27 -10.27 -12.49 -23.63
C LEU A 27 -9.32 -13.32 -24.53
N GLY A 28 -9.82 -13.85 -25.66
CA GLY A 28 -9.03 -14.68 -26.58
C GLY A 28 -7.76 -14.00 -27.11
N PHE A 29 -7.71 -12.68 -27.12
CA PHE A 29 -6.53 -11.92 -27.53
C PHE A 29 -5.36 -12.01 -26.55
N LEU A 30 -5.60 -12.28 -25.25
CA LEU A 30 -4.54 -12.39 -24.23
C LEU A 30 -3.54 -13.51 -24.56
N SER A 31 -4.02 -14.61 -25.16
CA SER A 31 -3.14 -15.70 -25.59
C SER A 31 -2.21 -15.33 -26.75
N ARG A 32 -2.44 -14.20 -27.39
CA ARG A 32 -1.61 -13.67 -28.52
C ARG A 32 -0.63 -12.60 -28.06
N LEU A 33 -0.69 -12.19 -26.78
CA LEU A 33 0.27 -11.23 -26.24
C LEU A 33 1.65 -11.89 -26.03
N PRO A 34 2.73 -11.10 -26.18
CA PRO A 34 4.06 -11.59 -25.86
C PRO A 34 4.12 -12.09 -24.42
N ARG A 35 4.88 -13.15 -24.19
CA ARG A 35 5.14 -13.66 -22.83
C ARG A 35 6.01 -12.67 -22.07
N VAL A 36 5.63 -12.35 -20.85
CA VAL A 36 6.44 -11.52 -19.97
C VAL A 36 7.43 -12.40 -19.22
N SER A 37 8.72 -12.23 -19.47
CA SER A 37 9.76 -12.96 -18.74
C SER A 37 9.86 -12.49 -17.28
N VAL A 38 10.44 -13.33 -16.41
CA VAL A 38 10.74 -12.92 -15.02
C VAL A 38 11.68 -11.72 -15.01
N VAL A 39 12.67 -11.69 -15.91
CA VAL A 39 13.64 -10.59 -16.01
C VAL A 39 12.97 -9.28 -16.42
N GLU A 40 11.97 -9.32 -17.30
CA GLU A 40 11.21 -8.13 -17.71
C GLU A 40 10.28 -7.63 -16.59
N ALA A 41 9.65 -8.54 -15.86
CA ALA A 41 8.73 -8.21 -14.77
C ALA A 41 9.42 -7.93 -13.42
N SER A 42 10.65 -8.45 -13.21
CA SER A 42 11.46 -8.24 -12.01
C SER A 42 12.73 -7.48 -12.33
N VAL A 43 12.77 -6.18 -12.02
CA VAL A 43 13.97 -5.37 -12.30
C VAL A 43 14.50 -4.73 -11.04
N SER A 44 15.85 -4.70 -10.96
CA SER A 44 16.52 -3.89 -9.95
C SER A 44 16.48 -2.41 -10.34
N ALA A 45 16.40 -1.51 -9.37
CA ALA A 45 16.33 -0.07 -9.58
C ALA A 45 17.52 0.51 -10.40
N GLY A 46 18.63 -0.23 -10.51
CA GLY A 46 19.80 0.16 -11.30
C GLY A 46 19.66 -0.03 -12.81
N ASP A 47 18.68 -0.82 -13.28
CA ASP A 47 18.56 -1.21 -14.69
C ASP A 47 17.48 -0.45 -15.46
N VAL A 48 16.80 0.51 -14.81
CA VAL A 48 15.72 1.25 -15.43
C VAL A 48 16.23 2.23 -16.45
N ARG A 49 16.11 1.88 -17.75
CA ARG A 49 16.32 2.80 -18.86
C ARG A 49 15.03 3.56 -19.13
N PHE A 50 15.14 4.87 -19.13
CA PHE A 50 14.02 5.78 -19.37
C PHE A 50 13.65 5.80 -20.85
N GLY A 51 12.39 5.48 -21.15
CA GLY A 51 11.85 5.66 -22.49
C GLY A 51 11.25 7.05 -22.64
N GLU A 52 11.74 7.85 -23.58
CA GLU A 52 11.04 9.05 -24.00
C GLU A 52 9.63 8.67 -24.48
N GLY A 53 8.60 9.30 -23.93
CA GLY A 53 7.26 9.22 -24.50
C GLY A 53 6.27 8.30 -23.80
N ILE A 54 6.24 8.24 -22.43
CA ILE A 54 5.17 7.53 -21.70
C ILE A 54 3.80 8.23 -21.86
N GLU A 55 3.79 9.54 -22.05
CA GLU A 55 2.56 10.34 -22.15
C GLU A 55 1.55 9.86 -23.21
N PRO A 56 1.96 9.44 -24.43
CA PRO A 56 1.01 8.90 -25.39
C PRO A 56 0.30 7.63 -24.91
N LEU A 57 0.99 6.78 -24.13
CA LEU A 57 0.39 5.57 -23.56
C LEU A 57 -0.53 5.90 -22.38
N VAL A 58 -0.17 6.88 -21.56
CA VAL A 58 -1.03 7.38 -20.48
C VAL A 58 -2.33 7.94 -21.07
N ARG A 59 -2.25 8.79 -22.09
CA ARG A 59 -3.44 9.32 -22.80
C ARG A 59 -4.26 8.23 -23.46
N LEU A 60 -3.62 7.23 -24.05
CA LEU A 60 -4.33 6.08 -24.60
C LEU A 60 -5.20 5.41 -23.52
N ILE A 61 -4.63 5.19 -22.30
CA ILE A 61 -5.38 4.60 -21.19
C ILE A 61 -6.52 5.51 -20.72
N GLU A 62 -6.25 6.81 -20.60
CA GLU A 62 -7.22 7.81 -20.11
C GLU A 62 -8.38 8.04 -21.08
N GLU A 63 -8.09 8.20 -22.36
CA GLU A 63 -9.04 8.68 -23.37
C GLU A 63 -9.80 7.54 -24.05
N THR A 64 -9.25 6.31 -24.05
CA THR A 64 -9.92 5.18 -24.70
C THR A 64 -11.16 4.75 -23.91
N PRO A 65 -12.32 4.58 -24.58
CA PRO A 65 -13.52 4.04 -23.94
C PRO A 65 -13.25 2.65 -23.33
N ARG A 66 -13.84 2.36 -22.15
CA ARG A 66 -13.61 1.12 -21.39
C ARG A 66 -13.68 -0.13 -22.24
N LYS A 67 -14.70 -0.23 -23.12
CA LYS A 67 -14.92 -1.41 -23.99
C LYS A 67 -13.79 -1.69 -24.99
N GLN A 68 -13.00 -0.66 -25.33
CA GLN A 68 -11.92 -0.76 -26.32
C GLN A 68 -10.54 -0.75 -25.68
N LEU A 69 -10.44 -0.42 -24.38
CA LEU A 69 -9.15 -0.16 -23.72
C LEU A 69 -8.22 -1.35 -23.82
N LEU A 70 -8.69 -2.54 -23.46
CA LEU A 70 -7.84 -3.72 -23.38
C LEU A 70 -7.24 -4.08 -24.74
N GLU A 71 -8.03 -4.02 -25.81
CA GLU A 71 -7.53 -4.25 -27.17
C GLU A 71 -6.54 -3.16 -27.62
N ARG A 72 -6.80 -1.89 -27.28
CA ARG A 72 -5.89 -0.78 -27.60
C ARG A 72 -4.54 -0.93 -26.89
N VAL A 73 -4.55 -1.31 -25.61
CA VAL A 73 -3.30 -1.57 -24.87
C VAL A 73 -2.59 -2.80 -25.43
N ALA A 74 -3.32 -3.89 -25.76
CA ALA A 74 -2.74 -5.07 -26.41
C ALA A 74 -2.04 -4.70 -27.73
N ASN A 75 -2.67 -3.86 -28.55
CA ASN A 75 -2.06 -3.36 -29.80
C ASN A 75 -0.81 -2.50 -29.54
N ALA A 76 -0.80 -1.70 -28.46
CA ALA A 76 0.39 -0.94 -28.07
C ALA A 76 1.55 -1.87 -27.63
N ILE A 77 1.25 -2.96 -26.91
CA ILE A 77 2.21 -3.99 -26.55
C ILE A 77 2.78 -4.68 -27.80
N HIS A 78 1.94 -5.08 -28.74
CA HIS A 78 2.39 -5.62 -30.02
C HIS A 78 3.23 -4.62 -30.83
N GLY A 79 2.97 -3.32 -30.66
CA GLY A 79 3.74 -2.22 -31.23
C GLY A 79 5.05 -1.93 -30.51
N GLY A 80 5.43 -2.74 -29.51
CA GLY A 80 6.73 -2.65 -28.80
C GLY A 80 6.69 -1.94 -27.44
N ARG A 81 5.53 -1.62 -26.87
CA ARG A 81 5.45 -1.12 -25.50
C ARG A 81 5.76 -2.24 -24.52
N SER A 82 6.68 -1.97 -23.59
CA SER A 82 7.11 -2.95 -22.59
C SER A 82 6.08 -3.11 -21.48
N TYR A 83 6.23 -4.17 -20.69
CA TYR A 83 5.46 -4.39 -19.45
C TYR A 83 5.56 -3.20 -18.51
N ARG A 84 6.76 -2.62 -18.35
CA ARG A 84 6.98 -1.45 -17.48
C ARG A 84 6.29 -0.20 -18.01
N ASP A 85 6.31 0.03 -19.31
CA ASP A 85 5.60 1.15 -19.90
C ASP A 85 4.11 1.08 -19.56
N VAL A 86 3.51 -0.11 -19.67
CA VAL A 86 2.09 -0.30 -19.34
C VAL A 86 1.84 -0.10 -17.84
N LEU A 87 2.72 -0.64 -16.98
CA LEU A 87 2.61 -0.48 -15.53
C LEU A 87 2.75 1.00 -15.13
N ALA A 88 3.74 1.71 -15.69
CA ALA A 88 3.95 3.13 -15.45
C ALA A 88 2.76 3.96 -15.92
N ALA A 89 2.29 3.72 -17.15
CA ALA A 89 1.17 4.46 -17.70
C ALA A 89 -0.12 4.23 -16.90
N LEU A 90 -0.37 3.01 -16.43
CA LEU A 90 -1.52 2.70 -15.58
C LEU A 90 -1.46 3.44 -14.24
N LEU A 91 -0.30 3.43 -13.55
CA LEU A 91 -0.12 4.18 -12.31
C LEU A 91 -0.34 5.68 -12.52
N LEU A 92 0.29 6.25 -13.55
CA LEU A 92 0.18 7.68 -13.87
C LEU A 92 -1.24 8.09 -14.26
N ALA A 93 -1.95 7.26 -15.04
CA ALA A 93 -3.36 7.50 -15.35
C ALA A 93 -4.21 7.52 -14.07
N GLY A 94 -3.96 6.58 -13.14
CA GLY A 94 -4.64 6.52 -11.86
C GLY A 94 -4.43 7.79 -11.03
N VAL A 95 -3.19 8.21 -10.81
CA VAL A 95 -2.87 9.40 -9.99
C VAL A 95 -3.34 10.71 -10.62
N ARG A 96 -3.47 10.78 -11.94
CA ARG A 96 -3.97 11.98 -12.63
C ARG A 96 -5.47 12.11 -12.64
N ASN A 97 -6.22 11.01 -12.64
CA ASN A 97 -7.66 11.02 -12.90
C ASN A 97 -8.53 10.65 -11.71
N VAL A 98 -7.95 10.18 -10.61
CA VAL A 98 -8.73 9.76 -9.44
C VAL A 98 -8.21 10.50 -8.21
N GLN A 99 -9.08 11.28 -7.59
CA GLN A 99 -8.72 12.01 -6.38
C GLN A 99 -8.48 11.05 -5.22
N PRO A 100 -7.30 11.08 -4.56
CA PRO A 100 -7.10 10.36 -3.33
C PRO A 100 -7.92 11.01 -2.21
N ARG A 101 -8.73 10.19 -1.51
CA ARG A 101 -9.62 10.64 -0.45
C ARG A 101 -9.54 9.71 0.75
N PRO A 102 -9.71 10.21 2.00
CA PRO A 102 -9.62 9.38 3.21
C PRO A 102 -10.66 8.25 3.26
N SER A 103 -11.91 8.58 2.99
CA SER A 103 -13.01 7.62 2.91
C SER A 103 -13.07 6.91 1.57
N VAL A 104 -11.93 6.53 1.08
CA VAL A 104 -11.72 6.20 -0.29
C VAL A 104 -12.46 5.01 -0.71
N GLY A 105 -12.86 4.24 0.16
CA GLY A 105 -13.52 3.10 -0.35
C GLY A 105 -12.93 2.71 -1.70
N PHE A 106 -13.73 2.21 -2.50
CA PHE A 106 -13.43 1.47 -3.71
C PHE A 106 -12.59 2.18 -4.81
N LYS A 107 -12.55 3.51 -4.87
CA LYS A 107 -12.12 4.23 -6.10
C LYS A 107 -10.63 4.43 -6.21
N PHE A 108 -10.01 4.89 -5.15
CA PHE A 108 -8.57 5.12 -5.15
C PHE A 108 -7.77 3.82 -5.17
N HIS A 109 -8.40 2.71 -4.88
CA HIS A 109 -7.78 1.39 -5.01
C HIS A 109 -7.23 1.12 -6.41
N CYS A 110 -7.69 1.79 -7.46
CA CYS A 110 -7.11 1.65 -8.81
C CYS A 110 -5.62 2.04 -8.85
N VAL A 111 -5.16 2.91 -7.94
CA VAL A 111 -3.74 3.24 -7.75
C VAL A 111 -3.07 2.24 -6.82
N LEU A 112 -3.70 1.94 -5.69
CA LEU A 112 -3.14 1.07 -4.66
C LEU A 112 -2.93 -0.36 -5.16
N VAL A 113 -3.81 -0.87 -6.01
CA VAL A 113 -3.73 -2.25 -6.54
C VAL A 113 -2.67 -2.45 -7.63
N VAL A 114 -2.11 -1.37 -8.22
CA VAL A 114 -1.13 -1.50 -9.30
C VAL A 114 0.05 -2.37 -8.86
N ASN A 115 0.62 -2.10 -7.67
CA ASN A 115 1.67 -2.95 -7.11
C ASN A 115 1.19 -4.39 -6.83
N SER A 116 -0.02 -4.54 -6.28
CA SER A 116 -0.56 -5.88 -5.98
C SER A 116 -0.76 -6.71 -7.26
N CYS A 117 -1.24 -6.08 -8.33
CA CYS A 117 -1.36 -6.71 -9.64
C CYS A 117 0.01 -7.05 -10.23
N HIS A 118 1.01 -6.18 -10.05
CA HIS A 118 2.38 -6.48 -10.44
C HIS A 118 2.93 -7.70 -9.70
N LEU A 119 2.78 -7.78 -8.37
CA LEU A 119 3.19 -8.94 -7.59
C LEU A 119 2.45 -10.22 -8.00
N ALA A 120 1.14 -10.13 -8.27
CA ALA A 120 0.37 -11.26 -8.79
C ALA A 120 0.89 -11.71 -10.18
N SER A 121 1.32 -10.78 -11.03
CA SER A 121 1.95 -11.08 -12.32
C SER A 121 3.27 -11.83 -12.15
N LEU A 122 4.09 -11.44 -11.16
CA LEU A 122 5.37 -12.11 -10.87
C LEU A 122 5.21 -13.54 -10.37
N THR A 123 4.15 -13.80 -9.60
CA THR A 123 3.88 -15.13 -9.01
C THR A 123 3.13 -16.07 -9.95
N GLY A 124 2.55 -15.54 -11.03
CA GLY A 124 1.83 -16.31 -12.04
C GLY A 124 2.74 -16.91 -13.11
N PRO A 125 2.23 -17.93 -13.87
CA PRO A 125 2.91 -18.43 -15.06
C PRO A 125 3.14 -17.31 -16.09
N GLU A 126 4.14 -17.47 -16.95
CA GLU A 126 4.52 -16.43 -17.93
C GLU A 126 3.36 -16.06 -18.86
N GLU A 127 2.57 -17.04 -19.26
CA GLU A 127 1.41 -16.86 -20.12
C GLU A 127 0.26 -16.10 -19.45
N ASP A 128 0.20 -16.07 -18.12
CA ASP A 128 -0.89 -15.44 -17.34
C ASP A 128 -0.48 -14.05 -16.76
N ARG A 129 0.79 -13.62 -16.90
CA ARG A 129 1.31 -12.40 -16.27
C ARG A 129 0.59 -11.11 -16.66
N TRP A 130 0.01 -11.06 -17.83
CA TRP A 130 -0.78 -9.90 -18.25
C TRP A 130 -2.17 -9.84 -17.60
N LEU A 131 -2.72 -10.94 -17.12
CA LEU A 131 -4.09 -10.99 -16.56
C LEU A 131 -4.32 -9.98 -15.43
N PRO A 132 -3.46 -9.92 -14.38
CA PRO A 132 -3.67 -8.95 -13.30
C PRO A 132 -3.57 -7.49 -13.80
N ILE A 133 -2.68 -7.22 -14.75
CA ILE A 133 -2.50 -5.86 -15.30
C ILE A 133 -3.72 -5.44 -16.14
N PHE A 134 -4.25 -6.33 -16.96
CA PHE A 134 -5.46 -6.05 -17.74
C PHE A 134 -6.70 -5.90 -16.85
N TRP A 135 -6.77 -6.65 -15.74
CA TRP A 135 -7.79 -6.41 -14.71
C TRP A 135 -7.65 -5.00 -14.11
N ALA A 136 -6.44 -4.58 -13.77
CA ALA A 136 -6.20 -3.26 -13.19
C ALA A 136 -6.52 -2.11 -14.16
N LEU A 137 -6.27 -2.29 -15.47
CA LEU A 137 -6.68 -1.35 -16.52
C LEU A 137 -8.20 -1.18 -16.57
N ASP A 138 -8.96 -2.28 -16.53
CA ASP A 138 -10.42 -2.23 -16.52
C ASP A 138 -10.94 -1.59 -15.22
N TYR A 139 -10.33 -1.93 -14.08
CA TYR A 139 -10.65 -1.34 -12.79
C TYR A 139 -10.38 0.17 -12.75
N PHE A 140 -9.26 0.63 -13.33
CA PHE A 140 -9.00 2.07 -13.51
C PHE A 140 -10.14 2.77 -14.24
N LYS A 141 -10.64 2.22 -15.33
CA LYS A 141 -11.76 2.83 -16.08
C LYS A 141 -13.03 2.93 -15.26
N SER A 142 -13.30 1.96 -14.40
CA SER A 142 -14.40 2.04 -13.43
C SER A 142 -14.22 3.21 -12.47
N SER A 143 -13.01 3.33 -11.91
CA SER A 143 -12.66 4.39 -10.95
C SER A 143 -12.69 5.78 -11.61
N GLN A 144 -12.20 5.89 -12.85
CA GLN A 144 -12.25 7.14 -13.64
C GLN A 144 -13.69 7.58 -13.93
N ALA A 145 -14.56 6.65 -14.31
CA ALA A 145 -15.96 6.94 -14.55
C ALA A 145 -16.69 7.40 -13.29
N ASP A 146 -16.38 6.76 -12.18
CA ASP A 146 -16.91 7.14 -10.88
C ASP A 146 -16.43 8.53 -10.43
N GLU A 147 -15.16 8.90 -10.66
CA GLU A 147 -14.65 10.23 -10.35
C GLU A 147 -15.30 11.31 -11.21
N ALA A 148 -15.46 11.03 -12.50
CA ALA A 148 -16.17 11.93 -13.43
C ALA A 148 -17.63 12.17 -13.01
N GLY A 149 -18.30 11.15 -12.44
CA GLY A 149 -19.66 11.27 -11.92
C GLY A 149 -19.79 12.03 -10.59
N ARG A 150 -18.68 12.26 -9.89
CA ARG A 150 -18.67 12.96 -8.58
C ARG A 150 -18.21 14.41 -8.69
N SER A 151 -16.95 14.61 -9.00
CA SER A 151 -16.30 15.93 -9.01
C SER A 151 -15.58 16.22 -10.32
N GLY A 152 -15.31 15.19 -11.12
CA GLY A 152 -14.46 15.32 -12.30
C GLY A 152 -13.03 15.80 -11.96
N TRP A 153 -12.56 15.48 -10.74
CA TRP A 153 -11.23 15.90 -10.30
C TRP A 153 -10.15 15.37 -11.23
N ARG A 154 -9.19 16.20 -11.50
CA ARG A 154 -7.97 15.85 -12.21
C ARG A 154 -6.79 16.60 -11.60
N MET A 155 -5.69 15.89 -11.42
CA MET A 155 -4.45 16.49 -10.93
C MET A 155 -4.03 17.64 -11.85
N GLN A 156 -3.84 18.80 -11.26
CA GLN A 156 -3.39 19.98 -11.97
C GLN A 156 -1.86 19.99 -12.11
N PRO A 157 -1.32 20.67 -13.14
CA PRO A 157 0.10 21.00 -13.17
C PRO A 157 0.53 21.70 -11.88
N VAL A 158 1.76 21.44 -11.42
CA VAL A 158 2.29 22.14 -10.26
C VAL A 158 2.42 23.64 -10.58
N ASN A 159 2.17 24.46 -9.57
CA ASN A 159 2.46 25.89 -9.70
C ASN A 159 3.98 26.14 -9.56
N GLU A 160 4.67 26.20 -10.69
CA GLU A 160 6.13 26.34 -10.74
C GLU A 160 6.65 27.58 -9.99
N SER A 161 5.84 28.63 -9.84
CA SER A 161 6.24 29.83 -9.11
C SER A 161 6.32 29.63 -7.60
N LEU A 162 5.70 28.55 -7.07
CA LEU A 162 5.72 28.17 -5.67
C LEU A 162 6.71 27.03 -5.37
N VAL A 163 7.29 26.40 -6.40
CA VAL A 163 8.23 25.28 -6.19
C VAL A 163 9.51 25.83 -5.57
N PRO A 164 9.88 25.37 -4.36
CA PRO A 164 11.07 25.83 -3.68
C PRO A 164 12.35 25.27 -4.33
N ASP A 165 13.44 25.96 -4.10
CA ASP A 165 14.77 25.43 -4.42
C ASP A 165 15.18 24.26 -3.49
N ALA A 166 16.35 23.67 -3.76
CA ALA A 166 16.86 22.51 -3.02
C ALA A 166 17.04 22.79 -1.51
N GLU A 167 17.46 23.99 -1.15
CA GLU A 167 17.75 24.37 0.23
C GLU A 167 16.46 24.48 1.06
N HIS A 168 15.40 24.97 0.46
CA HIS A 168 14.13 25.27 1.14
C HIS A 168 13.08 24.16 1.03
N SER A 169 13.23 23.21 0.08
CA SER A 169 12.21 22.17 -0.21
C SER A 169 11.81 21.36 1.00
N ARG A 170 12.79 20.89 1.81
CA ARG A 170 12.53 20.09 2.99
C ARG A 170 11.77 20.85 4.07
N ALA A 171 12.23 22.08 4.38
CA ALA A 171 11.60 22.91 5.42
C ALA A 171 10.16 23.29 5.03
N MET A 172 9.96 23.68 3.78
CA MET A 172 8.64 24.02 3.26
C MET A 172 7.69 22.81 3.24
N PHE A 173 8.19 21.63 2.89
CA PHE A 173 7.38 20.40 2.94
C PHE A 173 6.92 20.09 4.37
N VAL A 174 7.82 20.10 5.35
CA VAL A 174 7.49 19.83 6.75
C VAL A 174 6.49 20.86 7.27
N GLU A 175 6.72 22.15 7.02
CA GLU A 175 5.81 23.23 7.41
C GLU A 175 4.41 23.02 6.80
N ALA A 176 4.34 22.76 5.49
CA ALA A 176 3.07 22.57 4.79
C ALA A 176 2.30 21.35 5.30
N MET A 177 3.00 20.25 5.56
CA MET A 177 2.41 19.03 6.11
C MET A 177 1.90 19.21 7.55
N ASP A 178 2.58 20.02 8.35
CA ASP A 178 2.18 20.28 9.73
C ASP A 178 1.04 21.31 9.81
N GLN A 179 1.03 22.29 8.92
CA GLN A 179 -0.04 23.29 8.80
C GLN A 179 -1.26 22.78 8.00
N TRP A 180 -1.14 21.64 7.35
CA TRP A 180 -2.15 21.11 6.43
C TRP A 180 -2.44 22.00 5.23
N ASP A 181 -1.39 22.67 4.75
CA ASP A 181 -1.44 23.52 3.56
C ASP A 181 -1.21 22.66 2.30
N VAL A 182 -2.31 22.31 1.63
CA VAL A 182 -2.31 21.40 0.47
C VAL A 182 -1.52 21.97 -0.70
N ASP A 183 -1.67 23.27 -0.98
CA ASP A 183 -1.03 23.92 -2.13
C ASP A 183 0.48 24.05 -1.93
N LYS A 184 0.91 24.44 -0.72
CA LYS A 184 2.34 24.46 -0.37
C LYS A 184 2.93 23.05 -0.35
N ALA A 185 2.21 22.05 0.17
CA ALA A 185 2.67 20.67 0.19
C ALA A 185 2.87 20.11 -1.23
N ASP A 186 1.97 20.45 -2.17
CA ASP A 186 2.08 20.06 -3.58
C ASP A 186 3.36 20.63 -4.22
N ALA A 187 3.58 21.95 -4.08
CA ALA A 187 4.76 22.62 -4.61
C ALA A 187 6.07 22.13 -3.94
N ALA A 188 6.06 22.00 -2.61
CA ALA A 188 7.22 21.51 -1.86
C ALA A 188 7.56 20.08 -2.22
N THR A 189 6.56 19.22 -2.46
CA THR A 189 6.77 17.85 -2.94
C THR A 189 7.47 17.83 -4.29
N ALA A 190 7.06 18.68 -5.23
CA ALA A 190 7.76 18.79 -6.52
C ALA A 190 9.23 19.21 -6.34
N GLY A 191 9.50 20.22 -5.51
CA GLY A 191 10.86 20.64 -5.17
C GLY A 191 11.69 19.51 -4.55
N LEU A 192 11.15 18.78 -3.58
CA LEU A 192 11.82 17.64 -2.95
C LEU A 192 12.16 16.54 -3.96
N VAL A 193 11.19 16.11 -4.75
CA VAL A 193 11.40 14.99 -5.71
C VAL A 193 12.45 15.35 -6.76
N ARG A 194 12.52 16.62 -7.16
CA ARG A 194 13.50 17.10 -8.15
C ARG A 194 14.91 17.27 -7.59
N THR A 195 15.05 17.47 -6.28
CA THR A 195 16.33 17.93 -5.71
C THR A 195 16.88 17.05 -4.60
N ALA A 196 16.04 16.33 -3.87
CA ALA A 196 16.47 15.48 -2.76
C ALA A 196 16.69 14.02 -3.20
N GLY A 197 17.48 13.28 -2.43
CA GLY A 197 17.64 11.85 -2.61
C GLY A 197 16.33 11.09 -2.35
N ALA A 198 16.09 10.02 -3.10
CA ALA A 198 14.87 9.21 -2.96
C ALA A 198 14.68 8.72 -1.51
N THR A 199 15.75 8.32 -0.82
CA THR A 199 15.69 7.88 0.58
C THR A 199 15.21 8.98 1.53
N ASP A 200 15.65 10.22 1.32
CA ASP A 200 15.23 11.36 2.14
C ASP A 200 13.76 11.69 1.92
N VAL A 201 13.31 11.66 0.67
CA VAL A 201 11.89 11.79 0.31
C VAL A 201 11.08 10.68 1.00
N PHE A 202 11.55 9.43 0.92
CA PHE A 202 10.88 8.31 1.56
C PHE A 202 10.71 8.50 3.08
N ASN A 203 11.79 8.86 3.78
CA ASN A 203 11.76 9.05 5.24
C ASN A 203 10.73 10.12 5.64
N LEU A 204 10.70 11.24 4.92
CA LEU A 204 9.73 12.30 5.17
C LEU A 204 8.30 11.82 4.98
N PHE A 205 8.03 11.16 3.85
CA PHE A 205 6.69 10.66 3.57
C PHE A 205 6.26 9.54 4.51
N ALA A 206 7.18 8.66 4.93
CA ALA A 206 6.89 7.58 5.86
C ALA A 206 6.43 8.09 7.24
N GLN A 207 7.02 9.19 7.72
CA GLN A 207 6.59 9.84 8.95
C GLN A 207 5.10 10.25 8.87
N TYR A 208 4.71 10.95 7.81
CA TYR A 208 3.34 11.46 7.66
C TYR A 208 2.36 10.35 7.26
N ALA A 209 2.80 9.33 6.55
CA ALA A 209 1.96 8.19 6.18
C ALA A 209 1.60 7.29 7.37
N ALA A 210 2.44 7.27 8.42
CA ALA A 210 2.21 6.50 9.64
C ALA A 210 1.65 7.32 10.81
N ARG A 211 1.58 8.66 10.69
CA ARG A 211 1.26 9.57 11.79
C ARG A 211 -0.11 9.34 12.42
N ASP A 212 -1.09 8.94 11.63
CA ASP A 212 -2.47 8.82 12.10
C ASP A 212 -3.20 7.57 11.56
N TYR A 213 -4.26 7.18 12.26
CA TYR A 213 -5.12 6.05 11.91
C TYR A 213 -6.37 6.46 11.10
N ARG A 214 -6.54 7.73 10.74
CA ARG A 214 -7.79 8.30 10.20
C ARG A 214 -8.36 7.58 8.98
N SER A 215 -7.50 7.01 8.15
CA SER A 215 -7.89 6.30 6.92
C SER A 215 -7.67 4.79 7.00
N ILE A 216 -7.80 4.20 8.19
CA ILE A 216 -7.61 2.76 8.41
C ILE A 216 -6.38 2.19 7.70
N GLY A 217 -5.25 2.92 7.79
CA GLY A 217 -3.96 2.50 7.23
C GLY A 217 -3.73 2.79 5.74
N HIS A 218 -4.71 3.33 5.01
CA HIS A 218 -4.54 3.61 3.57
C HIS A 218 -3.35 4.53 3.26
N LYS A 219 -2.99 5.47 4.14
CA LYS A 219 -1.84 6.35 3.96
C LYS A 219 -0.53 5.56 3.86
N ALA A 220 -0.29 4.66 4.81
CA ALA A 220 0.88 3.77 4.78
C ALA A 220 0.84 2.81 3.59
N ILE A 221 -0.33 2.24 3.27
CA ILE A 221 -0.53 1.35 2.12
C ILE A 221 -0.23 2.10 0.82
N TYR A 222 -0.67 3.37 0.70
CA TYR A 222 -0.42 4.16 -0.48
C TYR A 222 1.08 4.41 -0.68
N LEU A 223 1.79 4.88 0.35
CA LEU A 223 3.24 5.08 0.25
C LEU A 223 3.95 3.77 -0.12
N ALA A 224 3.68 2.68 0.61
CA ALA A 224 4.34 1.41 0.38
C ALA A 224 4.13 0.88 -1.05
N ASN A 225 2.91 0.90 -1.55
CA ASN A 225 2.61 0.36 -2.87
C ASN A 225 3.09 1.27 -4.01
N SER A 226 2.96 2.59 -3.85
CA SER A 226 3.51 3.54 -4.82
C SER A 226 5.03 3.47 -4.89
N TRP A 227 5.69 3.37 -3.74
CA TRP A 227 7.15 3.26 -3.69
C TRP A 227 7.66 1.97 -4.35
N ARG A 228 7.04 0.84 -4.03
CA ARG A 228 7.34 -0.44 -4.70
C ARG A 228 7.16 -0.34 -6.21
N THR A 229 6.10 0.32 -6.66
CA THR A 229 5.86 0.50 -8.10
C THR A 229 6.90 1.43 -8.72
N LEU A 230 7.26 2.55 -8.06
CA LEU A 230 8.31 3.45 -8.52
C LEU A 230 9.68 2.76 -8.64
N GLN A 231 10.00 1.80 -7.76
CA GLN A 231 11.23 0.99 -7.89
C GLN A 231 11.24 0.14 -9.17
N VAL A 232 10.08 -0.22 -9.70
CA VAL A 232 9.95 -0.99 -10.94
C VAL A 232 9.94 -0.09 -12.17
N ILE A 233 9.17 1.00 -12.13
CA ILE A 233 8.95 1.85 -13.31
C ILE A 233 9.99 2.96 -13.46
N GLY A 234 10.59 3.43 -12.36
CA GLY A 234 11.62 4.46 -12.32
C GLY A 234 11.25 5.72 -11.58
N TRP A 235 12.28 6.40 -11.05
CA TRP A 235 12.14 7.60 -10.23
C TRP A 235 11.69 8.82 -11.04
N GLU A 236 11.90 8.86 -12.36
CA GLU A 236 11.42 9.95 -13.23
C GLU A 236 9.91 10.13 -13.20
N PHE A 237 9.17 9.13 -12.77
CA PHE A 237 7.71 9.20 -12.59
C PHE A 237 7.30 9.57 -11.16
N ALA A 238 8.26 9.85 -10.27
CA ALA A 238 7.98 10.05 -8.85
C ALA A 238 7.19 11.34 -8.57
N GLU A 239 7.44 12.43 -9.28
CA GLU A 239 6.81 13.72 -8.98
C GLU A 239 5.27 13.64 -8.94
N PRO A 240 4.56 13.22 -9.99
CA PRO A 240 3.11 13.14 -9.94
C PRO A 240 2.60 12.14 -8.89
N VAL A 241 3.32 11.04 -8.67
CA VAL A 241 2.95 10.01 -7.69
C VAL A 241 3.07 10.56 -6.27
N MET A 242 4.18 11.21 -5.95
CA MET A 242 4.41 11.77 -4.61
C MET A 242 3.54 12.98 -4.33
N ARG A 243 3.24 13.82 -5.32
CA ARG A 243 2.27 14.90 -5.19
C ARG A 243 0.86 14.38 -4.90
N SER A 244 0.42 13.33 -5.59
CA SER A 244 -0.84 12.65 -5.28
C SER A 244 -0.86 12.08 -3.87
N LEU A 245 0.25 11.52 -3.41
CA LEU A 245 0.40 11.02 -2.05
C LEU A 245 0.35 12.16 -1.01
N ALA A 246 1.07 13.26 -1.22
CA ALA A 246 1.01 14.42 -0.32
C ALA A 246 -0.42 14.91 -0.16
N PHE A 247 -1.16 15.04 -1.26
CA PHE A 247 -2.57 15.38 -1.23
C PHE A 247 -3.39 14.37 -0.40
N ALA A 248 -3.16 13.06 -0.58
CA ALA A 248 -3.84 12.00 0.16
C ALA A 248 -3.57 12.08 1.67
N LEU A 249 -2.34 12.42 2.06
CA LEU A 249 -1.95 12.54 3.47
C LEU A 249 -2.65 13.70 4.18
N LEU A 250 -3.03 14.76 3.44
CA LEU A 250 -3.63 15.98 3.97
C LEU A 250 -5.14 16.08 3.73
N ASN A 251 -5.70 15.28 2.83
CA ASN A 251 -7.10 15.41 2.44
C ASN A 251 -8.03 14.65 3.40
N HIS A 252 -8.38 15.32 4.48
CA HIS A 252 -9.39 14.87 5.45
C HIS A 252 -10.45 15.96 5.59
N ALA A 253 -11.39 15.99 4.65
CA ALA A 253 -12.48 16.96 4.64
C ALA A 253 -13.16 17.04 6.03
N ASP A 254 -13.31 18.23 6.53
CA ASP A 254 -14.01 18.57 7.78
C ASP A 254 -13.38 18.00 9.07
N GLU A 255 -12.20 17.39 9.01
CA GLU A 255 -11.49 16.91 10.18
C GLU A 255 -10.40 17.90 10.63
N PRO A 256 -10.16 18.05 11.94
CA PRO A 256 -9.10 18.95 12.42
C PRO A 256 -7.72 18.40 12.10
N ASN A 257 -6.76 19.32 11.93
CA ASN A 257 -5.37 19.00 11.68
C ASN A 257 -4.79 18.07 12.80
N PRO A 258 -4.13 16.95 12.47
CA PRO A 258 -3.52 16.04 13.45
C PRO A 258 -2.52 16.69 14.40
N SER A 259 -1.84 17.75 13.97
CA SER A 259 -0.89 18.48 14.82
C SER A 259 -1.57 19.18 16.00
N ASN A 260 -2.85 19.55 15.84
CA ASN A 260 -3.59 20.39 16.78
C ASN A 260 -4.79 19.68 17.39
N SER A 261 -5.04 18.41 17.03
CA SER A 261 -6.19 17.68 17.50
C SER A 261 -5.82 16.63 18.54
N ASP A 262 -6.78 16.29 19.40
CA ASP A 262 -6.66 15.18 20.32
C ASP A 262 -7.62 14.02 19.95
N LEU A 263 -7.82 13.81 18.67
CA LEU A 263 -8.59 12.65 18.21
C LEU A 263 -7.84 11.36 18.57
N GLU A 264 -8.61 10.34 18.89
CA GLU A 264 -8.06 9.01 19.20
C GLU A 264 -7.14 8.49 18.10
N ALA A 265 -7.48 8.75 16.84
CA ALA A 265 -6.69 8.37 15.69
C ALA A 265 -5.27 8.99 15.64
N ASP A 266 -5.06 10.14 16.31
CA ASP A 266 -3.80 10.89 16.28
C ASP A 266 -2.91 10.68 17.53
N ARG A 267 -3.52 10.21 18.63
CA ARG A 267 -2.82 10.07 19.92
C ARG A 267 -1.63 9.12 19.90
N PRO A 268 -1.71 7.94 19.25
CA PRO A 268 -0.61 6.97 19.31
C PRO A 268 0.72 7.53 18.81
N TRP A 269 0.72 8.32 17.76
CA TRP A 269 1.96 8.91 17.24
C TRP A 269 2.69 9.76 18.28
N ARG A 270 1.96 10.62 19.00
CA ARG A 270 2.54 11.48 20.04
C ARG A 270 2.98 10.67 21.26
N GLN A 271 2.16 9.72 21.71
CA GLN A 271 2.46 8.86 22.84
C GLN A 271 3.67 7.96 22.58
N ASN A 272 3.75 7.38 21.38
CA ASN A 272 4.87 6.52 21.01
C ASN A 272 6.18 7.30 20.92
N ALA A 273 6.16 8.60 20.60
CA ALA A 273 7.36 9.44 20.59
C ALA A 273 8.07 9.48 21.94
N GLU A 274 7.32 9.36 23.06
CA GLU A 274 7.85 9.33 24.42
C GLU A 274 8.51 7.98 24.79
N LEU A 275 8.18 6.92 24.04
CA LEU A 275 8.72 5.58 24.25
C LEU A 275 10.02 5.32 23.48
N LEU A 276 10.35 6.14 22.48
CA LEU A 276 11.49 5.88 21.57
C LEU A 276 12.82 5.80 22.31
N ASP A 277 12.99 6.61 23.35
CA ASP A 277 14.23 6.70 24.12
C ASP A 277 14.37 5.56 25.14
N ARG A 278 13.34 4.72 25.34
CA ARG A 278 13.43 3.48 26.15
C ARG A 278 14.16 2.37 25.41
N MET A 279 14.18 2.42 24.07
CA MET A 279 14.82 1.41 23.23
C MET A 279 16.34 1.66 23.18
N PRO A 280 17.18 0.64 23.45
CA PRO A 280 18.63 0.81 23.46
C PRO A 280 19.17 1.14 22.05
N GLU A 281 20.37 1.71 21.97
CA GLU A 281 20.99 2.05 20.68
C GLU A 281 21.13 0.83 19.77
N ASN A 282 21.44 -0.32 20.33
CA ASN A 282 21.62 -1.59 19.61
C ASN A 282 20.33 -2.42 19.46
N TRP A 283 19.16 -1.84 19.58
CA TRP A 283 17.85 -2.53 19.56
C TRP A 283 17.64 -3.46 18.34
N LEU A 284 18.30 -3.17 17.23
CA LEU A 284 18.23 -4.00 16.03
C LEU A 284 18.99 -5.33 16.17
N SER A 285 19.92 -5.42 17.11
CA SER A 285 20.78 -6.59 17.35
C SER A 285 20.23 -7.52 18.42
N GLY A 286 18.98 -7.31 18.86
CA GLY A 286 18.33 -8.16 19.85
C GLY A 286 18.12 -9.59 19.36
N THR A 287 17.91 -10.51 20.30
CA THR A 287 17.67 -11.93 20.01
C THR A 287 16.20 -12.21 19.74
N ARG A 288 15.94 -13.25 18.95
CA ARG A 288 14.57 -13.73 18.77
C ARG A 288 14.03 -14.30 20.07
N ASP A 289 12.80 -13.95 20.40
CA ASP A 289 12.05 -14.49 21.53
C ASP A 289 10.62 -14.83 21.06
N ASP A 290 10.29 -16.11 21.10
CA ASP A 290 9.01 -16.61 20.59
C ASP A 290 7.86 -16.40 21.60
N ALA A 291 8.15 -15.98 22.86
CA ALA A 291 7.12 -15.62 23.84
C ALA A 291 6.58 -14.19 23.65
N VAL A 292 7.35 -13.30 23.05
CA VAL A 292 6.94 -11.91 22.84
C VAL A 292 5.67 -11.75 22.01
N PRO A 293 5.45 -12.51 20.93
CA PRO A 293 4.18 -12.50 20.21
C PRO A 293 2.98 -12.76 21.11
N GLU A 294 3.06 -13.69 22.07
CA GLU A 294 1.96 -14.02 22.98
C GLU A 294 1.60 -12.85 23.89
N HIS A 295 2.59 -12.17 24.47
CA HIS A 295 2.37 -10.98 25.29
C HIS A 295 1.76 -9.83 24.46
N LEU A 296 2.17 -9.68 23.21
CA LEU A 296 1.58 -8.71 22.29
C LEU A 296 0.13 -9.05 21.93
N PHE A 297 -0.21 -10.34 21.78
CA PHE A 297 -1.59 -10.74 21.48
C PHE A 297 -2.57 -10.30 22.57
N ASP A 298 -2.19 -10.41 23.85
CA ASP A 298 -3.02 -9.95 24.95
C ASP A 298 -3.25 -8.43 24.87
N ALA A 299 -2.18 -7.68 24.61
CA ALA A 299 -2.27 -6.24 24.41
C ALA A 299 -3.13 -5.88 23.17
N PHE A 300 -3.04 -6.63 22.08
CA PHE A 300 -3.84 -6.39 20.87
C PHE A 300 -5.32 -6.76 21.06
N ARG A 301 -5.60 -7.82 21.81
CA ARG A 301 -6.96 -8.31 22.08
C ARG A 301 -7.74 -7.45 23.06
N THR A 302 -7.08 -6.93 24.08
CA THR A 302 -7.73 -6.29 25.24
C THR A 302 -7.14 -4.93 25.63
N GLY A 303 -5.90 -4.65 25.31
CA GLY A 303 -5.19 -3.43 25.70
C GLY A 303 -5.56 -2.19 24.87
N SER A 304 -5.00 -1.07 25.28
CA SER A 304 -5.06 0.20 24.55
C SER A 304 -3.96 0.28 23.47
N PRO A 305 -4.04 1.23 22.53
CA PRO A 305 -2.95 1.50 21.59
C PRO A 305 -1.61 1.79 22.28
N LEU A 306 -1.63 2.54 23.38
CA LEU A 306 -0.43 2.83 24.18
C LEU A 306 0.12 1.56 24.84
N ALA A 307 -0.73 0.75 25.49
CA ALA A 307 -0.30 -0.49 26.12
C ALA A 307 0.39 -1.45 25.14
N ALA A 308 -0.11 -1.55 23.92
CA ALA A 308 0.51 -2.35 22.87
C ALA A 308 1.92 -1.86 22.48
N ALA A 309 2.09 -0.53 22.39
CA ALA A 309 3.39 0.08 22.12
C ALA A 309 4.35 -0.07 23.31
N GLU A 310 3.87 0.08 24.55
CA GLU A 310 4.66 -0.12 25.78
C GLU A 310 5.15 -1.56 25.87
N THR A 311 4.29 -2.55 25.63
CA THR A 311 4.70 -3.97 25.61
C THR A 311 5.81 -4.23 24.61
N ALA A 312 5.72 -3.64 23.41
CA ALA A 312 6.76 -3.75 22.39
C ALA A 312 8.07 -3.05 22.82
N ALA A 313 7.97 -1.82 23.33
CA ALA A 313 9.13 -1.05 23.78
C ALA A 313 9.86 -1.75 24.94
N ASP A 314 9.10 -2.32 25.89
CA ASP A 314 9.67 -3.07 27.02
C ASP A 314 10.39 -4.34 26.55
N ALA A 315 9.82 -5.11 25.63
CA ALA A 315 10.49 -6.28 25.05
C ALA A 315 11.83 -5.88 24.39
N LEU A 316 11.81 -4.83 23.56
CA LEU A 316 13.02 -4.33 22.90
C LEU A 316 14.06 -3.80 23.88
N SER A 317 13.64 -3.17 25.00
CA SER A 317 14.54 -2.70 26.05
C SER A 317 15.24 -3.84 26.79
N HIS A 318 14.64 -5.02 26.83
CA HIS A 318 15.21 -6.23 27.41
C HIS A 318 16.01 -7.09 26.41
N GLY A 319 16.33 -6.54 25.23
CA GLY A 319 17.21 -7.19 24.27
C GLY A 319 16.50 -8.16 23.31
N VAL A 320 15.17 -8.08 23.21
CA VAL A 320 14.43 -8.81 22.19
C VAL A 320 14.65 -8.13 20.82
N GLY A 321 14.81 -8.94 19.78
CA GLY A 321 14.97 -8.44 18.43
C GLY A 321 13.63 -7.96 17.82
N PRO A 322 13.65 -6.93 16.97
CA PRO A 322 12.43 -6.35 16.40
C PRO A 322 11.61 -7.32 15.56
N GLN A 323 12.23 -8.40 15.06
CA GLN A 323 11.51 -9.41 14.29
C GLN A 323 10.44 -10.12 15.13
N SER A 324 10.71 -10.40 16.42
CA SER A 324 9.71 -11.00 17.33
C SER A 324 8.48 -10.10 17.50
N VAL A 325 8.69 -8.78 17.55
CA VAL A 325 7.59 -7.81 17.60
C VAL A 325 6.78 -7.82 16.29
N TRP A 326 7.48 -7.85 15.14
CA TRP A 326 6.82 -7.94 13.84
C TRP A 326 6.05 -9.25 13.64
N ASP A 327 6.59 -10.38 14.13
CA ASP A 327 5.89 -11.67 14.11
C ASP A 327 4.56 -11.54 14.89
N GLY A 328 4.59 -10.90 16.06
CA GLY A 328 3.38 -10.57 16.83
C GLY A 328 2.39 -9.69 16.05
N VAL A 329 2.87 -8.64 15.40
CA VAL A 329 2.02 -7.73 14.60
C VAL A 329 1.35 -8.48 13.45
N PHE A 330 2.09 -9.31 12.70
CA PHE A 330 1.53 -10.05 11.56
C PHE A 330 0.53 -11.12 12.00
N VAL A 331 0.86 -11.89 13.03
CA VAL A 331 -0.04 -12.94 13.54
C VAL A 331 -1.28 -12.30 14.17
N GLY A 332 -1.13 -11.23 14.94
CA GLY A 332 -2.27 -10.49 15.52
C GLY A 332 -3.20 -9.91 14.46
N ALA A 333 -2.65 -9.34 13.38
CA ALA A 333 -3.45 -8.86 12.25
C ALA A 333 -4.16 -10.00 11.52
N GLY A 334 -3.49 -11.15 11.35
CA GLY A 334 -4.07 -12.38 10.80
C GLY A 334 -5.19 -12.94 11.66
N GLU A 335 -5.01 -12.97 12.99
CA GLU A 335 -6.04 -13.38 13.94
C GLU A 335 -7.29 -12.47 13.83
N LEU A 336 -7.10 -11.15 13.77
CA LEU A 336 -8.23 -10.24 13.62
C LEU A 336 -9.02 -10.51 12.33
N LEU A 337 -8.31 -10.74 11.20
CA LEU A 337 -8.95 -11.09 9.95
C LEU A 337 -9.70 -12.43 10.03
N MET A 338 -9.15 -13.42 10.70
CA MET A 338 -9.80 -14.72 10.93
C MET A 338 -11.06 -14.55 11.80
N ARG A 339 -10.97 -13.77 12.87
CA ARG A 339 -12.08 -13.54 13.83
C ARG A 339 -13.20 -12.68 13.26
N GLN A 340 -12.90 -11.81 12.32
CA GLN A 340 -13.89 -11.03 11.58
C GLN A 340 -13.43 -10.87 10.12
N PRO A 341 -13.75 -11.84 9.26
CA PRO A 341 -13.47 -11.76 7.83
C PRO A 341 -14.22 -10.59 7.20
N GLY A 342 -13.52 -9.50 6.92
CA GLY A 342 -14.12 -8.30 6.37
C GLY A 342 -13.11 -7.18 6.14
N ILE A 343 -13.64 -6.03 5.74
CA ILE A 343 -12.82 -4.90 5.28
C ILE A 343 -11.84 -4.41 6.36
N ILE A 344 -12.23 -4.42 7.63
CA ILE A 344 -11.35 -3.93 8.70
C ILE A 344 -10.22 -4.93 8.97
N GLY A 345 -10.52 -6.22 9.13
CA GLY A 345 -9.49 -7.25 9.30
C GLY A 345 -8.50 -7.29 8.12
N LEU A 346 -9.03 -7.19 6.89
CA LEU A 346 -8.20 -7.11 5.68
C LEU A 346 -7.27 -5.89 5.72
N HIS A 347 -7.77 -4.71 6.13
CA HIS A 347 -6.94 -3.52 6.25
C HIS A 347 -5.94 -3.62 7.42
N GLY A 348 -6.26 -4.31 8.50
CA GLY A 348 -5.30 -4.61 9.55
C GLY A 348 -4.07 -5.34 9.00
N LEU A 349 -4.29 -6.40 8.23
CA LEU A 349 -3.21 -7.18 7.63
C LEU A 349 -2.44 -6.40 6.55
N THR A 350 -3.14 -5.72 5.64
CA THR A 350 -2.47 -4.95 4.58
C THR A 350 -1.72 -3.74 5.13
N THR A 351 -2.20 -3.14 6.22
CA THR A 351 -1.50 -2.06 6.94
C THR A 351 -0.26 -2.60 7.64
N ALA A 352 -0.34 -3.75 8.32
CA ALA A 352 0.82 -4.39 8.92
C ALA A 352 1.94 -4.63 7.87
N ASN A 353 1.58 -5.15 6.69
CA ASN A 353 2.51 -5.29 5.56
C ASN A 353 3.09 -3.94 5.11
N ALA A 354 2.27 -2.92 4.98
CA ALA A 354 2.74 -1.60 4.59
C ALA A 354 3.69 -0.99 5.63
N MET A 355 3.33 -1.03 6.91
CA MET A 355 4.16 -0.52 8.01
C MET A 355 5.50 -1.26 8.11
N TYR A 356 5.50 -2.58 7.92
CA TYR A 356 6.72 -3.37 7.86
C TYR A 356 7.60 -2.93 6.68
N TYR A 357 7.00 -2.67 5.51
CA TYR A 357 7.74 -2.16 4.38
C TYR A 357 8.34 -0.78 4.64
N LEU A 358 7.58 0.13 5.25
CA LEU A 358 8.07 1.44 5.65
C LEU A 358 9.27 1.29 6.62
N TRP A 359 9.12 0.46 7.63
CA TRP A 359 10.16 0.17 8.62
C TRP A 359 11.45 -0.38 7.99
N ARG A 360 11.31 -1.33 7.06
CA ARG A 360 12.45 -1.96 6.36
C ARG A 360 13.22 -0.99 5.47
N ASN A 361 12.55 0.00 4.90
CA ASN A 361 13.12 0.92 3.92
C ASN A 361 13.48 2.29 4.51
N ALA A 362 13.01 2.64 5.71
CA ALA A 362 13.42 3.85 6.39
C ALA A 362 14.90 3.77 6.78
N ALA A 363 15.65 4.83 6.47
CA ALA A 363 17.06 4.94 6.82
C ALA A 363 17.28 5.61 8.19
N ASP A 364 16.33 6.41 8.66
CA ASP A 364 16.37 7.08 9.94
C ASP A 364 16.01 6.11 11.08
N ASP A 365 16.92 5.96 12.07
CA ASP A 365 16.73 5.01 13.18
C ASP A 365 15.54 5.41 14.06
N ARG A 366 15.41 6.71 14.39
CA ARG A 366 14.31 7.20 15.22
C ARG A 366 12.95 6.95 14.55
N LEU A 367 12.87 7.18 13.23
CA LEU A 367 11.68 6.86 12.45
C LEU A 367 11.38 5.36 12.46
N ARG A 368 12.39 4.50 12.31
CA ARG A 368 12.20 3.04 12.36
C ARG A 368 11.62 2.59 13.70
N ARG A 369 12.14 3.09 14.82
CA ARG A 369 11.57 2.84 16.15
C ARG A 369 10.11 3.26 16.21
N HIS A 370 9.81 4.46 15.74
CA HIS A 370 8.46 5.01 15.75
C HIS A 370 7.48 4.18 14.89
N LEU A 371 7.89 3.78 13.68
CA LEU A 371 7.09 2.95 12.79
C LEU A 371 6.75 1.58 13.41
N LEU A 372 7.68 0.96 14.14
CA LEU A 372 7.43 -0.30 14.83
C LEU A 372 6.39 -0.15 15.94
N LEU A 373 6.58 0.83 16.83
CA LEU A 373 5.62 1.08 17.90
C LEU A 373 4.25 1.49 17.37
N GLN A 374 4.22 2.28 16.31
CA GLN A 374 2.98 2.69 15.67
C GLN A 374 2.22 1.51 15.05
N ALA A 375 2.93 0.54 14.47
CA ALA A 375 2.33 -0.68 13.95
C ALA A 375 1.68 -1.51 15.07
N CYS A 376 2.29 -1.56 16.25
CA CYS A 376 1.70 -2.19 17.45
C CYS A 376 0.45 -1.43 17.90
N SER A 377 0.51 -0.10 17.98
CA SER A 377 -0.63 0.74 18.38
C SER A 377 -1.82 0.62 17.44
N PHE A 378 -1.60 0.37 16.16
CA PHE A 378 -2.68 0.22 15.19
C PHE A 378 -3.49 -1.06 15.39
N GLN A 379 -2.92 -2.13 15.99
CA GLN A 379 -3.64 -3.39 16.19
C GLN A 379 -4.89 -3.24 17.08
N PRO A 380 -4.83 -2.66 18.29
CA PRO A 380 -6.03 -2.36 19.06
C PRO A 380 -7.02 -1.44 18.35
N MET A 381 -6.55 -0.47 17.56
CA MET A 381 -7.42 0.42 16.81
C MET A 381 -8.19 -0.32 15.70
N PHE A 382 -7.54 -1.25 15.00
CA PHE A 382 -8.22 -2.14 14.06
C PHE A 382 -9.23 -3.04 14.75
N ARG A 383 -8.88 -3.63 15.92
CA ARG A 383 -9.81 -4.41 16.75
C ARG A 383 -11.07 -3.61 17.10
N ASP A 384 -10.89 -2.39 17.57
CA ASP A 384 -12.03 -1.56 18.02
C ASP A 384 -12.87 -1.08 16.83
N SER A 385 -12.24 -0.76 15.71
CA SER A 385 -12.92 -0.50 14.44
C SER A 385 -13.72 -1.71 13.95
N ALA A 386 -13.20 -2.92 14.13
CA ALA A 386 -13.87 -4.16 13.78
C ALA A 386 -15.10 -4.39 14.71
N LYS A 387 -14.93 -4.22 16.02
CA LYS A 387 -16.05 -4.31 16.99
C LYS A 387 -17.17 -3.33 16.67
N GLY A 388 -16.85 -2.15 16.17
CA GLY A 388 -17.84 -1.17 15.71
C GLY A 388 -18.67 -1.62 14.50
N ARG A 389 -18.27 -2.69 13.82
CA ARG A 389 -18.95 -3.25 12.65
C ARG A 389 -19.58 -4.63 12.86
N GLY A 390 -19.43 -5.21 14.03
CA GLY A 390 -19.98 -6.52 14.38
C GLY A 390 -19.15 -7.26 15.43
N SER A 391 -19.60 -8.46 15.80
CA SER A 391 -18.88 -9.29 16.77
C SER A 391 -17.60 -9.87 16.18
N LEU A 392 -16.60 -10.05 17.03
CA LEU A 392 -15.42 -10.84 16.72
C LEU A 392 -15.71 -12.31 17.07
N GLY A 393 -15.28 -13.24 16.21
CA GLY A 393 -15.32 -14.67 16.53
C GLY A 393 -14.45 -14.99 17.75
N ASP A 394 -14.74 -16.09 18.42
CA ASP A 394 -14.07 -16.48 19.67
C ASP A 394 -12.76 -17.25 19.45
N THR A 395 -12.58 -17.86 18.28
CA THR A 395 -11.37 -18.65 17.96
C THR A 395 -10.13 -17.78 17.95
N LEU A 396 -9.14 -18.15 18.73
CA LEU A 396 -7.84 -17.50 18.78
C LEU A 396 -6.81 -18.30 17.97
N VAL A 397 -5.74 -17.64 17.54
CA VAL A 397 -4.68 -18.30 16.77
C VAL A 397 -4.04 -19.47 17.55
N GLY A 398 -3.93 -19.35 18.89
CA GLY A 398 -3.43 -20.39 19.77
C GLY A 398 -4.34 -21.62 19.90
N ASP A 399 -5.60 -21.51 19.51
CA ASP A 399 -6.57 -22.62 19.53
C ASP A 399 -6.50 -23.47 18.25
N LEU A 400 -5.77 -23.01 17.24
CA LEU A 400 -5.66 -23.70 15.97
C LEU A 400 -4.76 -24.94 16.11
N ASN A 401 -5.31 -26.10 15.75
CA ASN A 401 -4.54 -27.34 15.69
C ASN A 401 -4.07 -27.57 14.25
N PRO A 402 -2.79 -27.86 14.03
CA PRO A 402 -2.30 -28.24 12.71
C PRO A 402 -3.03 -29.48 12.19
N ILE A 403 -3.52 -29.43 10.97
CA ILE A 403 -4.01 -30.63 10.28
C ILE A 403 -2.78 -31.40 9.82
N PRO A 404 -2.62 -32.70 10.19
CA PRO A 404 -1.52 -33.51 9.70
C PRO A 404 -1.61 -33.62 8.17
N ILE A 405 -0.56 -33.25 7.48
CA ILE A 405 -0.49 -33.28 6.02
C ILE A 405 0.63 -34.25 5.64
N GLU A 406 0.30 -35.31 4.92
CA GLU A 406 1.27 -36.34 4.52
C GLU A 406 2.13 -35.91 3.33
N SER A 407 1.63 -35.02 2.48
CA SER A 407 2.37 -34.47 1.33
C SER A 407 1.96 -33.06 0.98
N GLY A 408 2.83 -32.34 0.26
CA GLY A 408 2.52 -30.98 -0.23
C GLY A 408 1.31 -30.96 -1.21
N ASN A 409 1.01 -32.06 -1.88
CA ASN A 409 -0.17 -32.17 -2.75
C ASN A 409 -1.46 -32.27 -1.93
N ASP A 410 -1.41 -32.92 -0.77
CA ASP A 410 -2.57 -33.01 0.13
C ASP A 410 -2.88 -31.65 0.73
N ALA A 411 -1.84 -30.86 1.09
CA ALA A 411 -2.01 -29.48 1.54
C ALA A 411 -2.77 -28.60 0.53
N VAL A 412 -2.48 -28.77 -0.77
CA VAL A 412 -3.16 -28.02 -1.84
C VAL A 412 -4.59 -28.51 -2.05
N GLY A 413 -4.88 -29.77 -1.72
CA GLY A 413 -6.22 -30.35 -1.80
C GLY A 413 -7.15 -29.89 -0.67
N GLU A 414 -6.60 -29.53 0.50
CA GLU A 414 -7.34 -29.06 1.68
C GLU A 414 -7.62 -27.55 1.69
N ILE A 415 -6.90 -26.75 0.87
CA ILE A 415 -7.11 -25.31 0.68
C ILE A 415 -8.07 -25.05 -0.49
#